data_db165fe4394cccd2b4b93714aa51df6c
#
_entry.id   db165fe4394cccd2b4b93714aa51df6c
#
_cell.length_a   1.000
_cell.length_b   1.000
_cell.length_c   1.000
_cell.angle_alpha   90.00
_cell.angle_beta   90.00
_cell.angle_gamma   90.00
#
_symmetry.space_group_name_H-M   'P 1'
#
loop_
_entity.id
_entity.type
_entity.pdbx_description
1 polymer ?
#
loop_
_entity_poly.entity_id
_entity_poly.type
_entity_poly.pdbx_seq_one_letter_code
_entity_poly.pdbx_strand_id
1 'polypeptide(L)'
;MSSTDRTTLRERISLAANSQTAVKTSDLSSNSAFQIAFANVVNNMPAPDGAFWYYQRARGLYKAEIEKLTGDRIGMAAFKKKYPKEKLLEKTDLAMAILAWKGDWVNCAKGKEHAFSEFAKRFNSESDVTIDPAEAKTMISKWILFKRLESEARKRLKKQGLANPRVPVIYTIGLFAKAYDTSVHWDRIWSRQDISPAFLEALLAMTDRVTALISNAMGQEMIAMWGRKKCCGESLEASFTFDGLDFSNVYELGD
;
A
#
# COMPACT_ATOMS: atom_id res chain seq x y z
N MET A 1 35.34 -9.76 -38.31
CA MET A 1 35.10 -9.97 -36.87
C MET A 1 35.91 -11.15 -36.41
N SER A 2 36.83 -10.94 -35.48
CA SER A 2 37.67 -12.01 -34.95
C SER A 2 36.86 -12.98 -34.08
N SER A 3 37.40 -14.20 -33.84
CA SER A 3 36.79 -15.19 -32.96
C SER A 3 36.59 -14.60 -31.55
N THR A 4 37.52 -13.78 -31.08
CA THR A 4 37.52 -13.08 -29.80
C THR A 4 36.36 -12.06 -29.71
N ASP A 5 36.09 -11.31 -30.80
CA ASP A 5 35.00 -10.34 -30.85
C ASP A 5 33.59 -10.98 -30.71
N ARG A 6 33.46 -12.20 -31.31
CA ARG A 6 32.20 -12.95 -31.21
C ARG A 6 31.97 -13.52 -29.82
N THR A 7 33.00 -13.95 -29.12
CA THR A 7 32.90 -14.45 -27.74
C THR A 7 32.51 -13.32 -26.78
N THR A 8 33.20 -12.18 -26.88
CA THR A 8 32.91 -10.98 -26.07
C THR A 8 31.52 -10.44 -26.33
N LEU A 9 31.03 -10.45 -27.57
CA LEU A 9 29.69 -10.04 -27.93
C LEU A 9 28.63 -11.00 -27.34
N ARG A 10 28.85 -12.31 -27.40
CA ARG A 10 27.97 -13.31 -26.79
C ARG A 10 27.90 -13.18 -25.28
N GLU A 11 29.01 -12.95 -24.60
CA GLU A 11 29.03 -12.70 -23.16
C GLU A 11 28.28 -11.43 -22.79
N ARG A 12 28.46 -10.36 -23.55
CA ARG A 12 27.71 -9.10 -23.33
C ARG A 12 26.21 -9.26 -23.58
N ILE A 13 25.83 -10.02 -24.63
CA ILE A 13 24.40 -10.32 -24.90
C ILE A 13 23.84 -11.21 -23.80
N SER A 14 24.59 -12.22 -23.33
CA SER A 14 24.16 -13.10 -22.24
C SER A 14 24.02 -12.35 -20.92
N LEU A 15 24.95 -11.46 -20.58
CA LEU A 15 24.88 -10.58 -19.42
C LEU A 15 23.69 -9.61 -19.54
N ALA A 16 23.45 -9.03 -20.70
CA ALA A 16 22.30 -8.14 -20.94
C ALA A 16 20.97 -8.91 -20.87
N ALA A 17 20.90 -10.13 -21.39
CA ALA A 17 19.72 -10.99 -21.30
C ALA A 17 19.45 -11.45 -19.86
N ASN A 18 20.49 -11.77 -19.08
CA ASN A 18 20.37 -12.13 -17.66
C ASN A 18 20.10 -10.92 -16.74
N SER A 19 20.36 -9.70 -17.20
CA SER A 19 20.02 -8.48 -16.49
C SER A 19 18.58 -8.00 -16.74
N GLN A 20 17.78 -8.75 -17.52
CA GLN A 20 16.35 -8.47 -17.64
C GLN A 20 15.72 -8.60 -16.26
N THR A 21 15.26 -7.47 -15.74
CA THR A 21 14.48 -7.43 -14.50
C THR A 21 13.32 -8.39 -14.65
N ALA A 22 13.22 -9.39 -13.79
CA ALA A 22 12.12 -10.36 -13.81
C ALA A 22 10.77 -9.59 -13.91
N VAL A 23 9.99 -9.90 -14.94
CA VAL A 23 8.68 -9.29 -15.14
C VAL A 23 7.81 -9.66 -13.96
N LYS A 24 7.37 -8.67 -13.21
CA LYS A 24 6.54 -8.88 -12.03
C LYS A 24 5.07 -9.05 -12.45
N THR A 25 4.32 -9.83 -11.68
CA THR A 25 2.87 -10.01 -11.90
C THR A 25 2.14 -8.66 -11.94
N SER A 26 2.59 -7.70 -11.13
CA SER A 26 2.04 -6.35 -11.16
C SER A 26 2.25 -5.64 -12.50
N ASP A 27 3.34 -5.89 -13.21
CA ASP A 27 3.61 -5.25 -14.50
C ASP A 27 2.70 -5.81 -15.60
N LEU A 28 2.42 -7.12 -15.57
CA LEU A 28 1.50 -7.78 -16.52
C LEU A 28 0.06 -7.27 -16.39
N SER A 29 -0.38 -6.96 -15.18
CA SER A 29 -1.74 -6.49 -14.90
C SER A 29 -1.95 -4.98 -15.10
N SER A 30 -0.95 -4.25 -15.60
CA SER A 30 -1.01 -2.78 -15.72
C SER A 30 -2.11 -2.28 -16.66
N ASN A 31 -2.54 -3.11 -17.59
CA ASN A 31 -3.54 -2.80 -18.61
C ASN A 31 -4.90 -3.47 -18.37
N SER A 32 -5.16 -4.01 -17.17
CA SER A 32 -6.50 -4.51 -16.86
C SER A 32 -7.53 -3.38 -16.81
N ALA A 33 -8.80 -3.71 -17.05
CA ALA A 33 -9.90 -2.75 -17.07
C ALA A 33 -9.96 -1.92 -15.79
N PHE A 34 -9.85 -2.57 -14.62
CA PHE A 34 -9.80 -1.87 -13.33
C PHE A 34 -8.65 -0.87 -13.25
N GLN A 35 -7.43 -1.26 -13.64
CA GLN A 35 -6.25 -0.39 -13.52
C GLN A 35 -6.37 0.86 -14.41
N ILE A 36 -6.95 0.70 -15.60
CA ILE A 36 -7.20 1.81 -16.54
C ILE A 36 -8.32 2.71 -16.00
N ALA A 37 -9.46 2.14 -15.61
CA ALA A 37 -10.60 2.90 -15.09
C ALA A 37 -10.23 3.67 -13.81
N PHE A 38 -9.54 3.03 -12.87
CA PHE A 38 -9.09 3.65 -11.63
C PHE A 38 -8.10 4.80 -11.89
N ALA A 39 -7.13 4.60 -12.80
CA ALA A 39 -6.20 5.66 -13.19
C ALA A 39 -6.92 6.85 -13.82
N ASN A 40 -7.91 6.60 -14.68
CA ASN A 40 -8.68 7.67 -15.34
C ASN A 40 -9.45 8.51 -14.33
N VAL A 41 -10.05 7.90 -13.32
CA VAL A 41 -10.75 8.62 -12.25
C VAL A 41 -9.77 9.38 -11.37
N VAL A 42 -8.76 8.71 -10.82
CA VAL A 42 -7.85 9.27 -9.81
C VAL A 42 -7.00 10.40 -10.39
N ASN A 43 -6.44 10.21 -11.59
CA ASN A 43 -5.55 11.21 -12.21
C ASN A 43 -6.29 12.48 -12.68
N ASN A 44 -7.62 12.46 -12.72
CA ASN A 44 -8.46 13.60 -13.10
C ASN A 44 -9.29 14.14 -11.91
N MET A 45 -9.16 13.56 -10.72
CA MET A 45 -9.90 13.97 -9.54
C MET A 45 -9.02 14.90 -8.67
N PRO A 46 -9.38 16.17 -8.50
CA PRO A 46 -8.64 17.06 -7.62
C PRO A 46 -8.82 16.67 -6.16
N ALA A 47 -7.72 16.71 -5.40
CA ALA A 47 -7.74 16.66 -3.96
C ALA A 47 -8.19 18.02 -3.37
N PRO A 48 -8.58 18.11 -2.10
CA PRO A 48 -9.07 19.34 -1.47
C PRO A 48 -8.08 20.52 -1.52
N ASP A 49 -6.79 20.26 -1.61
CA ASP A 49 -5.73 21.28 -1.76
C ASP A 49 -5.52 21.73 -3.22
N GLY A 50 -6.34 21.27 -4.15
CA GLY A 50 -6.27 21.59 -5.58
C GLY A 50 -5.20 20.84 -6.36
N ALA A 51 -4.35 20.04 -5.71
CA ALA A 51 -3.44 19.13 -6.39
C ALA A 51 -4.18 17.85 -6.81
N PHE A 52 -3.55 17.06 -7.67
CA PHE A 52 -4.13 15.80 -8.13
C PHE A 52 -3.33 14.63 -7.63
N TRP A 53 -4.01 13.53 -7.35
CA TRP A 53 -3.37 12.24 -7.16
C TRP A 53 -2.88 11.70 -8.50
N TYR A 54 -1.72 11.03 -8.49
CA TYR A 54 -1.20 10.32 -9.66
C TYR A 54 -1.16 8.83 -9.36
N TYR A 55 -2.09 8.07 -9.95
CA TYR A 55 -2.08 6.62 -9.83
C TYR A 55 -1.12 6.01 -10.85
N GLN A 56 -0.04 5.44 -10.36
CA GLN A 56 0.99 4.79 -11.16
C GLN A 56 0.61 3.34 -11.44
N ARG A 57 -0.17 3.10 -12.52
CA ARG A 57 -0.59 1.75 -12.93
C ARG A 57 0.56 0.89 -13.47
N ALA A 58 1.60 1.48 -14.05
CA ALA A 58 2.83 0.80 -14.45
C ALA A 58 4.04 1.48 -13.81
N ARG A 59 5.05 0.67 -13.47
CA ARG A 59 6.25 1.16 -12.80
C ARG A 59 6.94 2.21 -13.67
N GLY A 60 7.35 3.30 -13.05
CA GLY A 60 8.11 4.36 -13.69
C GLY A 60 7.30 5.31 -14.57
N LEU A 61 5.97 5.14 -14.71
CA LEU A 61 5.14 6.05 -15.51
C LEU A 61 5.30 7.52 -15.10
N TYR A 62 5.24 7.80 -13.79
CA TYR A 62 5.42 9.17 -13.29
C TYR A 62 6.77 9.76 -13.70
N LYS A 63 7.84 8.97 -13.61
CA LYS A 63 9.18 9.37 -14.04
C LYS A 63 9.24 9.59 -15.54
N ALA A 64 8.64 8.70 -16.31
CA ALA A 64 8.58 8.82 -17.77
C ALA A 64 7.82 10.10 -18.23
N GLU A 65 6.74 10.48 -17.54
CA GLU A 65 6.04 11.75 -17.83
C GLU A 65 6.94 12.96 -17.55
N ILE A 66 7.73 12.94 -16.47
CA ILE A 66 8.71 14.00 -16.18
C ILE A 66 9.83 14.02 -17.24
N GLU A 67 10.31 12.85 -17.68
CA GLU A 67 11.35 12.74 -18.70
C GLU A 67 10.92 13.28 -20.06
N LYS A 68 9.65 13.11 -20.44
CA LYS A 68 9.09 13.71 -21.67
C LYS A 68 9.15 15.25 -21.66
N LEU A 69 9.17 15.86 -20.46
CA LEU A 69 9.24 17.31 -20.27
C LEU A 69 10.69 17.80 -20.10
N THR A 70 11.70 16.94 -20.40
CA THR A 70 13.11 17.34 -20.34
C THR A 70 13.36 18.47 -21.33
N GLY A 71 13.89 19.59 -20.81
CA GLY A 71 14.08 20.82 -21.59
C GLY A 71 12.95 21.84 -21.47
N ASP A 72 11.74 21.43 -21.08
CA ASP A 72 10.62 22.31 -20.74
C ASP A 72 10.50 22.51 -19.22
N ARG A 73 11.18 23.52 -18.70
CA ARG A 73 11.17 23.86 -17.27
C ARG A 73 9.78 24.25 -16.77
N ILE A 74 9.01 24.95 -17.60
CA ILE A 74 7.66 25.44 -17.23
C ILE A 74 6.69 24.27 -17.16
N GLY A 75 6.66 23.42 -18.19
CA GLY A 75 5.83 22.24 -18.24
C GLY A 75 6.17 21.25 -17.11
N MET A 76 7.45 21.04 -16.82
CA MET A 76 7.89 20.19 -15.72
C MET A 76 7.43 20.74 -14.34
N ALA A 77 7.55 22.06 -14.14
CA ALA A 77 7.10 22.68 -12.89
C ALA A 77 5.58 22.58 -12.75
N ALA A 78 4.83 22.83 -13.83
CA ALA A 78 3.37 22.69 -13.87
C ALA A 78 2.94 21.24 -13.57
N PHE A 79 3.59 20.24 -14.18
CA PHE A 79 3.32 18.83 -13.93
C PHE A 79 3.55 18.47 -12.47
N LYS A 80 4.69 18.84 -11.90
CA LYS A 80 5.03 18.56 -10.48
C LYS A 80 4.10 19.28 -9.51
N LYS A 81 3.62 20.48 -9.86
CA LYS A 81 2.62 21.21 -9.08
C LYS A 81 1.27 20.52 -9.14
N LYS A 82 0.85 20.06 -10.33
CA LYS A 82 -0.41 19.31 -10.51
C LYS A 82 -0.37 17.96 -9.79
N TYR A 83 0.72 17.22 -9.95
CA TYR A 83 0.92 15.88 -9.38
C TYR A 83 2.15 15.86 -8.48
N PRO A 84 2.05 16.36 -7.24
CA PRO A 84 3.17 16.34 -6.32
C PRO A 84 3.53 14.91 -5.93
N LYS A 85 4.82 14.66 -5.65
CA LYS A 85 5.34 13.32 -5.34
C LYS A 85 4.68 12.68 -4.12
N GLU A 86 4.21 13.48 -3.19
CA GLU A 86 3.50 13.08 -1.97
C GLU A 86 2.14 12.43 -2.29
N LYS A 87 1.57 12.77 -3.47
CA LYS A 87 0.31 12.21 -3.99
C LYS A 87 0.54 11.15 -5.09
N LEU A 88 1.76 10.59 -5.15
CA LEU A 88 2.05 9.46 -6.03
C LEU A 88 1.55 8.17 -5.37
N LEU A 89 0.57 7.53 -5.99
CA LEU A 89 -0.06 6.32 -5.53
C LEU A 89 0.38 5.13 -6.39
N GLU A 90 1.19 4.25 -5.84
CA GLU A 90 1.58 3.01 -6.50
C GLU A 90 0.51 1.93 -6.34
N LYS A 91 0.20 1.21 -7.41
CA LYS A 91 -0.83 0.16 -7.41
C LYS A 91 -0.58 -0.94 -6.37
N THR A 92 0.69 -1.31 -6.15
CA THR A 92 1.05 -2.33 -5.14
C THR A 92 0.88 -1.85 -3.71
N ASP A 93 1.05 -0.55 -3.48
CA ASP A 93 0.84 0.06 -2.17
C ASP A 93 -0.66 0.20 -1.88
N LEU A 94 -1.46 0.61 -2.88
CA LEU A 94 -2.92 0.63 -2.77
C LEU A 94 -3.47 -0.77 -2.48
N ALA A 95 -3.04 -1.77 -3.25
CA ALA A 95 -3.47 -3.15 -3.06
C ALA A 95 -3.17 -3.65 -1.64
N MET A 96 -1.98 -3.35 -1.11
CA MET A 96 -1.60 -3.68 0.25
C MET A 96 -2.54 -3.05 1.28
N ALA A 97 -2.84 -1.76 1.15
CA ALA A 97 -3.72 -1.06 2.07
C ALA A 97 -5.16 -1.62 2.05
N ILE A 98 -5.70 -1.88 0.85
CA ILE A 98 -7.06 -2.42 0.69
C ILE A 98 -7.17 -3.85 1.22
N LEU A 99 -6.17 -4.72 0.95
CA LEU A 99 -6.19 -6.08 1.46
C LEU A 99 -5.97 -6.15 2.97
N ALA A 100 -5.11 -5.30 3.53
CA ALA A 100 -4.94 -5.18 4.97
C ALA A 100 -6.26 -4.78 5.64
N TRP A 101 -6.97 -3.79 5.06
CA TRP A 101 -8.31 -3.39 5.52
C TRP A 101 -9.34 -4.53 5.46
N LYS A 102 -9.26 -5.38 4.44
CA LYS A 102 -10.12 -6.56 4.30
C LYS A 102 -9.71 -7.76 5.20
N GLY A 103 -8.70 -7.60 6.05
CA GLY A 103 -8.19 -8.66 6.92
C GLY A 103 -7.45 -9.77 6.18
N ASP A 104 -6.98 -9.53 4.95
CA ASP A 104 -6.20 -10.51 4.19
C ASP A 104 -4.70 -10.47 4.57
N TRP A 105 -4.45 -10.71 5.84
CA TRP A 105 -3.13 -10.57 6.46
C TRP A 105 -2.10 -11.53 5.86
N VAL A 106 -2.52 -12.75 5.57
CA VAL A 106 -1.65 -13.81 5.02
C VAL A 106 -1.05 -13.37 3.69
N ASN A 107 -1.87 -12.81 2.81
CA ASN A 107 -1.40 -12.36 1.50
C ASN A 107 -0.61 -11.05 1.58
N CYS A 108 -0.98 -10.15 2.49
CA CYS A 108 -0.21 -8.95 2.78
C CYS A 108 1.18 -9.25 3.36
N ALA A 109 1.30 -10.24 4.26
CA ALA A 109 2.56 -10.62 4.89
C ALA A 109 3.59 -11.20 3.90
N LYS A 110 3.13 -11.77 2.77
CA LYS A 110 4.01 -12.26 1.69
C LYS A 110 4.66 -11.14 0.85
N GLY A 111 4.23 -9.90 1.05
CA GLY A 111 4.79 -8.72 0.40
C GLY A 111 3.90 -8.09 -0.68
N LYS A 112 4.30 -6.91 -1.14
CA LYS A 112 3.50 -6.04 -2.02
C LYS A 112 3.10 -6.70 -3.34
N GLU A 113 4.01 -7.44 -3.98
CA GLU A 113 3.73 -8.09 -5.28
C GLU A 113 2.70 -9.20 -5.13
N HIS A 114 2.80 -9.97 -4.02
CA HIS A 114 1.82 -11.02 -3.74
C HIS A 114 0.46 -10.43 -3.37
N ALA A 115 0.44 -9.41 -2.51
CA ALA A 115 -0.79 -8.67 -2.18
C ALA A 115 -1.45 -8.11 -3.45
N PHE A 116 -0.66 -7.51 -4.36
CA PHE A 116 -1.19 -7.03 -5.62
C PHE A 116 -1.77 -8.16 -6.49
N SER A 117 -1.11 -9.31 -6.55
CA SER A 117 -1.64 -10.47 -7.30
C SER A 117 -3.03 -10.91 -6.78
N GLU A 118 -3.20 -10.97 -5.46
CA GLU A 118 -4.48 -11.31 -4.84
C GLU A 118 -5.54 -10.21 -5.01
N PHE A 119 -5.13 -8.95 -4.93
CA PHE A 119 -5.98 -7.81 -5.26
C PHE A 119 -6.47 -7.89 -6.72
N ALA A 120 -5.54 -8.12 -7.66
CA ALA A 120 -5.86 -8.21 -9.08
C ALA A 120 -6.86 -9.33 -9.40
N LYS A 121 -6.76 -10.48 -8.76
CA LYS A 121 -7.74 -11.56 -8.91
C LYS A 121 -9.17 -11.14 -8.52
N ARG A 122 -9.32 -10.23 -7.57
CA ARG A 122 -10.62 -9.78 -7.08
C ARG A 122 -11.21 -8.64 -7.91
N PHE A 123 -10.36 -7.78 -8.47
CA PHE A 123 -10.79 -6.55 -9.13
C PHE A 123 -10.60 -6.54 -10.65
N ASN A 124 -9.81 -7.46 -11.21
CA ASN A 124 -9.52 -7.50 -12.65
C ASN A 124 -10.36 -8.52 -13.42
N SER A 125 -11.33 -9.16 -12.79
CA SER A 125 -12.16 -10.23 -13.42
C SER A 125 -13.25 -9.70 -14.35
N GLU A 126 -13.55 -8.40 -14.31
CA GLU A 126 -14.62 -7.79 -15.08
C GLU A 126 -14.08 -7.07 -16.32
N SER A 127 -14.76 -7.20 -17.46
CA SER A 127 -14.39 -6.56 -18.73
C SER A 127 -14.79 -5.09 -18.77
N ASP A 128 -15.91 -4.73 -18.11
CA ASP A 128 -16.44 -3.36 -18.05
C ASP A 128 -16.48 -2.89 -16.61
N VAL A 129 -15.40 -2.18 -16.20
CA VAL A 129 -15.28 -1.64 -14.85
C VAL A 129 -15.51 -0.13 -14.90
N THR A 130 -16.54 0.31 -14.19
CA THR A 130 -16.75 1.73 -13.88
C THR A 130 -16.37 1.97 -12.43
N ILE A 131 -15.52 2.96 -12.17
CA ILE A 131 -15.11 3.35 -10.82
C ILE A 131 -15.88 4.60 -10.41
N ASP A 132 -16.64 4.49 -9.34
CA ASP A 132 -17.26 5.66 -8.72
C ASP A 132 -16.18 6.55 -8.06
N PRO A 133 -16.15 7.87 -8.33
CA PRO A 133 -15.28 8.81 -7.65
C PRO A 133 -15.33 8.74 -6.12
N ALA A 134 -16.46 8.45 -5.52
CA ALA A 134 -16.60 8.27 -4.07
C ALA A 134 -15.88 7.01 -3.59
N GLU A 135 -15.97 5.92 -4.34
CA GLU A 135 -15.22 4.70 -4.08
C GLU A 135 -13.72 4.94 -4.20
N ALA A 136 -13.28 5.63 -5.26
CA ALA A 136 -11.88 5.99 -5.45
C ALA A 136 -11.34 6.83 -4.28
N LYS A 137 -12.10 7.83 -3.80
CA LYS A 137 -11.75 8.61 -2.60
C LYS A 137 -11.61 7.73 -1.37
N THR A 138 -12.53 6.81 -1.16
CA THR A 138 -12.49 5.85 -0.05
C THR A 138 -11.25 4.97 -0.11
N MET A 139 -10.90 4.43 -1.28
CA MET A 139 -9.69 3.62 -1.47
C MET A 139 -8.41 4.41 -1.20
N ILE A 140 -8.35 5.67 -1.65
CA ILE A 140 -7.22 6.57 -1.38
C ILE A 140 -7.15 6.90 0.12
N SER A 141 -8.28 7.16 0.78
CA SER A 141 -8.34 7.43 2.22
C SER A 141 -7.84 6.24 3.05
N LYS A 142 -8.19 5.02 2.67
CA LYS A 142 -7.63 3.78 3.28
C LYS A 142 -6.11 3.70 3.09
N TRP A 143 -5.61 4.09 1.91
CA TRP A 143 -4.17 4.16 1.67
C TRP A 143 -3.49 5.26 2.50
N ILE A 144 -4.10 6.46 2.62
CA ILE A 144 -3.58 7.54 3.47
C ILE A 144 -3.41 7.06 4.90
N LEU A 145 -4.46 6.47 5.49
CA LEU A 145 -4.44 5.92 6.84
C LEU A 145 -3.34 4.87 6.99
N PHE A 146 -3.26 3.89 6.07
CA PHE A 146 -2.24 2.84 6.09
C PHE A 146 -0.83 3.42 6.04
N LYS A 147 -0.57 4.35 5.12
CA LYS A 147 0.76 4.97 4.93
C LYS A 147 1.16 5.84 6.10
N ARG A 148 0.21 6.58 6.66
CA ARG A 148 0.48 7.42 7.83
C ARG A 148 0.87 6.57 9.03
N LEU A 149 0.07 5.54 9.31
CA LEU A 149 0.37 4.58 10.39
C LEU A 149 1.70 3.84 10.12
N GLU A 150 1.92 3.31 8.90
CA GLU A 150 3.17 2.62 8.55
C GLU A 150 4.40 3.51 8.77
N SER A 151 4.32 4.79 8.39
CA SER A 151 5.44 5.73 8.54
C SER A 151 5.80 5.95 10.01
N GLU A 152 4.82 6.22 10.86
CA GLU A 152 5.07 6.50 12.28
C GLU A 152 5.38 5.23 13.08
N ALA A 153 4.68 4.14 12.82
CA ALA A 153 4.98 2.85 13.44
C ALA A 153 6.39 2.38 13.10
N ARG A 154 6.86 2.61 11.86
CA ARG A 154 8.24 2.28 11.46
C ARG A 154 9.27 3.00 12.32
N LYS A 155 9.08 4.30 12.59
CA LYS A 155 9.98 5.09 13.45
C LYS A 155 10.00 4.56 14.87
N ARG A 156 8.81 4.22 15.40
CA ARG A 156 8.61 3.75 16.77
C ARG A 156 9.17 2.33 16.97
N LEU A 157 8.79 1.39 16.13
CA LEU A 157 9.14 -0.02 16.24
C LEU A 157 10.61 -0.29 15.86
N LYS A 158 11.21 0.51 14.96
CA LYS A 158 12.63 0.42 14.66
C LYS A 158 13.50 0.73 15.90
N LYS A 159 13.07 1.68 16.73
CA LYS A 159 13.76 1.97 18.01
C LYS A 159 13.68 0.80 19.00
N GLN A 160 12.67 -0.06 18.84
CA GLN A 160 12.49 -1.29 19.65
C GLN A 160 13.20 -2.51 19.05
N GLY A 161 13.96 -2.35 17.96
CA GLY A 161 14.71 -3.44 17.32
C GLY A 161 13.90 -4.37 16.42
N LEU A 162 12.63 -4.03 16.08
CA LEU A 162 11.81 -4.87 15.22
C LEU A 162 12.28 -4.81 13.75
N ALA A 163 12.64 -5.95 13.19
CA ALA A 163 13.18 -6.04 11.83
C ALA A 163 12.15 -5.68 10.73
N ASN A 164 10.89 -6.04 10.91
CA ASN A 164 9.83 -5.77 9.93
C ASN A 164 8.61 -5.09 10.56
N PRO A 165 8.62 -3.76 10.69
CA PRO A 165 7.52 -3.00 11.31
C PRO A 165 6.22 -2.98 10.51
N ARG A 166 6.22 -3.45 9.26
CA ARG A 166 5.01 -3.49 8.41
C ARG A 166 4.02 -4.56 8.86
N VAL A 167 4.50 -5.70 9.37
CA VAL A 167 3.63 -6.81 9.78
C VAL A 167 2.67 -6.40 10.88
N PRO A 168 3.10 -5.80 12.01
CA PRO A 168 2.16 -5.29 13.01
C PRO A 168 1.14 -4.29 12.46
N VAL A 169 1.56 -3.40 11.54
CA VAL A 169 0.66 -2.42 10.91
C VAL A 169 -0.44 -3.12 10.10
N ILE A 170 -0.11 -4.14 9.31
CA ILE A 170 -1.09 -4.92 8.55
C ILE A 170 -2.15 -5.52 9.48
N TYR A 171 -1.73 -6.15 10.57
CA TYR A 171 -2.63 -6.74 11.55
C TYR A 171 -3.46 -5.69 12.29
N THR A 172 -2.85 -4.56 12.68
CA THR A 172 -3.56 -3.44 13.31
C THR A 172 -4.69 -2.94 12.42
N ILE A 173 -4.40 -2.68 11.14
CA ILE A 173 -5.40 -2.20 10.19
C ILE A 173 -6.54 -3.21 10.02
N GLY A 174 -6.24 -4.50 9.89
CA GLY A 174 -7.27 -5.51 9.71
C GLY A 174 -8.14 -5.73 10.97
N LEU A 175 -7.56 -5.73 12.16
CA LEU A 175 -8.29 -5.81 13.43
C LEU A 175 -9.16 -4.56 13.65
N PHE A 176 -8.61 -3.38 13.37
CA PHE A 176 -9.34 -2.13 13.46
C PHE A 176 -10.53 -2.11 12.48
N ALA A 177 -10.30 -2.46 11.23
CA ALA A 177 -11.35 -2.54 10.21
C ALA A 177 -12.48 -3.47 10.63
N LYS A 178 -12.15 -4.61 11.22
CA LYS A 178 -13.15 -5.58 11.69
C LYS A 178 -14.07 -5.01 12.77
N ALA A 179 -13.56 -4.14 13.63
CA ALA A 179 -14.33 -3.53 14.71
C ALA A 179 -15.04 -2.24 14.29
N TYR A 180 -14.47 -1.46 13.37
CA TYR A 180 -14.87 -0.07 13.10
C TYR A 180 -15.13 0.26 11.62
N ASP A 181 -15.18 -0.73 10.68
CA ASP A 181 -15.29 -0.45 9.23
C ASP A 181 -16.44 0.50 8.89
N THR A 182 -17.62 0.29 9.50
CA THR A 182 -18.83 1.11 9.26
C THR A 182 -18.81 2.44 10.00
N SER A 183 -17.91 2.64 10.95
CA SER A 183 -17.84 3.84 11.78
C SER A 183 -16.85 4.87 11.25
N VAL A 184 -16.02 4.52 10.24
CA VAL A 184 -15.00 5.44 9.73
C VAL A 184 -15.59 6.39 8.70
N HIS A 185 -15.50 7.68 8.97
CA HIS A 185 -15.85 8.75 8.04
C HIS A 185 -14.71 9.04 7.05
N TRP A 186 -14.68 8.31 5.94
CA TRP A 186 -13.65 8.41 4.92
C TRP A 186 -13.53 9.78 4.26
N ASP A 187 -14.63 10.51 4.16
CA ASP A 187 -14.70 11.89 3.69
C ASP A 187 -13.90 12.86 4.57
N ARG A 188 -13.82 12.62 5.88
CA ARG A 188 -13.00 13.41 6.81
C ARG A 188 -11.51 13.21 6.56
N ILE A 189 -11.08 11.95 6.30
CA ILE A 189 -9.70 11.63 5.91
C ILE A 189 -9.39 12.22 4.54
N TRP A 190 -10.32 12.07 3.58
CA TRP A 190 -10.15 12.65 2.26
C TRP A 190 -10.01 14.18 2.32
N SER A 191 -10.88 14.86 3.02
CA SER A 191 -10.88 16.33 3.12
C SER A 191 -9.60 16.86 3.79
N ARG A 192 -9.10 16.15 4.78
CA ARG A 192 -7.86 16.50 5.48
C ARG A 192 -6.59 16.06 4.75
N GLN A 193 -6.68 15.08 3.87
CA GLN A 193 -5.54 14.37 3.22
C GLN A 193 -4.55 13.79 4.25
N ASP A 194 -5.01 13.55 5.46
CA ASP A 194 -4.28 12.94 6.59
C ASP A 194 -5.30 12.41 7.61
N ILE A 195 -4.82 11.72 8.64
CA ILE A 195 -5.60 11.33 9.81
C ILE A 195 -5.32 12.28 10.98
N SER A 196 -6.26 12.38 11.91
CA SER A 196 -6.07 13.21 13.11
C SER A 196 -4.95 12.67 13.99
N PRO A 197 -4.27 13.53 14.77
CA PRO A 197 -3.27 13.08 15.73
C PRO A 197 -3.84 12.09 16.75
N ALA A 198 -5.07 12.28 17.21
CA ALA A 198 -5.74 11.38 18.13
C ALA A 198 -5.95 10.00 17.50
N PHE A 199 -6.37 9.93 16.24
CA PHE A 199 -6.53 8.68 15.52
C PHE A 199 -5.19 7.96 15.32
N LEU A 200 -4.17 8.71 14.94
CA LEU A 200 -2.83 8.16 14.78
C LEU A 200 -2.30 7.56 16.08
N GLU A 201 -2.41 8.27 17.21
CA GLU A 201 -1.94 7.78 18.52
C GLU A 201 -2.72 6.54 18.98
N ALA A 202 -4.04 6.51 18.80
CA ALA A 202 -4.87 5.35 19.13
C ALA A 202 -4.44 4.11 18.30
N LEU A 203 -4.21 4.29 16.99
CA LEU A 203 -3.72 3.23 16.11
C LEU A 203 -2.28 2.80 16.44
N LEU A 204 -1.41 3.73 16.86
CA LEU A 204 -0.06 3.40 17.31
C LEU A 204 -0.08 2.61 18.60
N ALA A 205 -0.92 2.99 19.58
CA ALA A 205 -1.11 2.22 20.82
C ALA A 205 -1.62 0.80 20.51
N MET A 206 -2.56 0.69 19.58
CA MET A 206 -3.02 -0.61 19.08
C MET A 206 -1.89 -1.41 18.40
N THR A 207 -1.05 -0.74 17.60
CA THR A 207 0.10 -1.37 16.92
C THR A 207 1.14 -1.89 17.92
N ASP A 208 1.40 -1.16 19.00
CA ASP A 208 2.29 -1.63 20.07
C ASP A 208 1.75 -2.89 20.74
N ARG A 209 0.45 -2.95 21.03
CA ARG A 209 -0.22 -4.13 21.59
C ARG A 209 -0.16 -5.32 20.64
N VAL A 210 -0.45 -5.12 19.36
CA VAL A 210 -0.31 -6.15 18.32
C VAL A 210 1.13 -6.64 18.25
N THR A 211 2.10 -5.74 18.33
CA THR A 211 3.53 -6.07 18.31
C THR A 211 3.90 -6.95 19.52
N ALA A 212 3.41 -6.62 20.71
CA ALA A 212 3.66 -7.40 21.92
C ALA A 212 3.10 -8.82 21.80
N LEU A 213 1.86 -8.96 21.28
CA LEU A 213 1.25 -10.27 21.05
C LEU A 213 2.03 -11.10 20.02
N ILE A 214 2.45 -10.49 18.90
CA ILE A 214 3.27 -11.15 17.89
C ILE A 214 4.62 -11.56 18.50
N SER A 215 5.28 -10.68 19.25
CA SER A 215 6.59 -10.95 19.85
C SER A 215 6.53 -12.02 20.93
N ASN A 216 5.49 -12.07 21.73
CA ASN A 216 5.27 -13.12 22.74
C ASN A 216 4.99 -14.49 22.09
N ALA A 217 4.32 -14.49 20.93
CA ALA A 217 4.14 -15.69 20.12
C ALA A 217 5.41 -16.11 19.36
N MET A 218 6.44 -15.25 19.31
CA MET A 218 7.69 -15.45 18.56
C MET A 218 8.72 -16.37 19.23
N GLY A 219 8.37 -17.12 20.27
CA GLY A 219 9.14 -18.28 20.71
C GLY A 219 9.26 -19.33 19.60
N GLN A 220 9.93 -20.45 19.87
CA GLN A 220 10.21 -21.53 18.88
C GLN A 220 8.98 -22.03 18.11
N GLU A 221 7.76 -21.82 18.61
CA GLU A 221 6.51 -22.13 17.93
C GLU A 221 6.23 -21.27 16.68
N MET A 222 6.75 -20.03 16.61
CA MET A 222 6.44 -19.14 15.49
C MET A 222 7.18 -19.51 14.19
N ILE A 223 8.36 -20.10 14.27
CA ILE A 223 9.01 -20.62 13.05
C ILE A 223 8.16 -21.76 12.47
N ALA A 224 7.51 -22.55 13.32
CA ALA A 224 6.56 -23.58 12.91
C ALA A 224 5.19 -22.99 12.45
N MET A 225 4.71 -21.90 13.07
CA MET A 225 3.44 -21.24 12.72
C MET A 225 3.52 -20.39 11.45
N TRP A 226 4.65 -19.74 11.14
CA TRP A 226 4.87 -19.08 9.83
C TRP A 226 4.84 -20.07 8.67
N GLY A 227 5.17 -21.34 8.94
CA GLY A 227 4.97 -22.45 8.00
C GLY A 227 3.49 -22.85 7.82
N ARG A 228 2.61 -22.56 8.79
CA ARG A 228 1.16 -22.87 8.77
C ARG A 228 0.33 -21.58 8.79
N LYS A 229 0.46 -20.79 7.77
CA LYS A 229 0.06 -19.39 7.57
C LYS A 229 -1.39 -18.99 7.91
N LYS A 230 -2.27 -19.91 8.21
CA LYS A 230 -3.68 -19.67 8.50
C LYS A 230 -3.94 -19.35 9.98
N CYS A 231 -3.10 -19.86 10.88
CA CYS A 231 -3.36 -19.82 12.31
C CYS A 231 -2.97 -18.51 13.01
N CYS A 232 -2.01 -17.71 12.47
CA CYS A 232 -1.56 -16.49 13.16
C CYS A 232 -2.63 -15.39 13.22
N GLY A 233 -3.37 -15.18 12.14
CA GLY A 233 -4.43 -14.17 12.10
C GLY A 233 -5.59 -14.52 13.03
N GLU A 234 -6.08 -15.76 12.98
CA GLU A 234 -7.17 -16.25 13.82
C GLU A 234 -6.76 -16.29 15.31
N SER A 235 -5.53 -16.71 15.61
CA SER A 235 -5.00 -16.74 16.96
C SER A 235 -4.77 -15.34 17.54
N LEU A 236 -4.25 -14.42 16.73
CA LEU A 236 -4.07 -13.02 17.12
C LEU A 236 -5.42 -12.35 17.35
N GLU A 237 -6.38 -12.59 16.48
CA GLU A 237 -7.74 -12.05 16.60
C GLU A 237 -8.43 -12.53 17.88
N ALA A 238 -8.32 -13.82 18.21
CA ALA A 238 -8.88 -14.38 19.43
C ALA A 238 -8.19 -13.85 20.71
N SER A 239 -6.94 -13.42 20.61
CA SER A 239 -6.14 -12.93 21.74
C SER A 239 -6.14 -11.40 21.87
N PHE A 240 -6.62 -10.67 20.86
CA PHE A 240 -6.61 -9.21 20.86
C PHE A 240 -7.89 -8.66 21.50
N THR A 241 -7.73 -7.75 22.44
CA THR A 241 -8.83 -6.97 23.03
C THR A 241 -8.62 -5.48 22.82
N PHE A 242 -9.73 -4.74 22.70
CA PHE A 242 -9.73 -3.28 22.61
C PHE A 242 -9.71 -2.60 23.98
N ASP A 243 -9.74 -3.37 25.09
CA ASP A 243 -9.77 -2.85 26.44
C ASP A 243 -8.63 -1.86 26.71
N GLY A 244 -8.96 -0.67 27.20
CA GLY A 244 -7.98 0.39 27.48
C GLY A 244 -7.36 1.05 26.23
N LEU A 245 -7.89 0.80 25.03
CA LEU A 245 -7.65 1.63 23.85
C LEU A 245 -8.75 2.67 23.75
N ASP A 246 -8.36 3.94 23.64
CA ASP A 246 -9.31 5.06 23.59
C ASP A 246 -9.46 5.59 22.15
N PHE A 247 -10.65 5.41 21.59
CA PHE A 247 -11.06 5.92 20.29
C PHE A 247 -12.17 6.99 20.42
N SER A 248 -12.54 7.38 21.65
CA SER A 248 -13.67 8.29 21.89
C SER A 248 -13.48 9.69 21.34
N ASN A 249 -12.22 10.15 21.25
CA ASN A 249 -11.86 11.49 20.76
C ASN A 249 -11.32 11.47 19.32
N VAL A 250 -11.60 10.41 18.57
CA VAL A 250 -11.13 10.27 17.18
C VAL A 250 -12.14 10.95 16.26
N TYR A 251 -11.74 12.07 15.65
CA TYR A 251 -12.59 12.86 14.74
C TYR A 251 -13.16 12.03 13.59
N GLU A 252 -12.41 11.07 13.10
CA GLU A 252 -12.80 10.20 12.00
C GLU A 252 -13.83 9.12 12.38
N LEU A 253 -14.13 8.95 13.69
CA LEU A 253 -15.11 7.98 14.22
C LEU A 253 -16.30 8.63 14.92
N GLY A 254 -16.22 9.92 15.24
CA GLY A 254 -17.30 10.65 15.91
C GLY A 254 -18.46 11.00 14.98
N ASP A 255 -19.65 11.25 15.56
CA ASP A 255 -20.85 11.72 14.84
C ASP A 255 -20.67 13.06 14.13
#